data_31e5b2746204d0ea40cb2099b2b09264
#
_entry.id   31e5b2746204d0ea40cb2099b2b09264
#
_cell.length_a   1.000
_cell.length_b   1.000
_cell.length_c   1.000
_cell.angle_alpha   90.00
_cell.angle_beta   90.00
_cell.angle_gamma   90.00
#
_symmetry.space_group_name_H-M   'P 1'
#
loop_
_entity.id
_entity.type
_entity.pdbx_description
1 polymer ?
#
loop_
_entity_poly.entity_id
_entity_poly.type
_entity_poly.pdbx_seq_one_letter_code
_entity_poly.pdbx_strand_id
1 'polypeptide(L)'
;GSEMCIRDSCTTLLAKEFIDNDEPLLMANSDQFVEWDSNETLYAFSNGDCDGGILTFPASHPKWSYAKLDDDGFVSEVAEKKPISEHATVGVYWWKKGSDYVKYAEQMIEKNIRTNGEFYVCPVFNEAIEDDKRVRIKEIDKDGMWCIGTPEDLNYFLKNYEGDI
;
A
#
# COMPACT_ATOMS: atom_id res chain seq x y z
N GLY A 1 -26.12 -13.49 11.04
CA GLY A 1 -25.68 -12.14 10.79
C GLY A 1 -24.23 -12.15 10.35
N SER A 2 -23.96 -11.88 9.07
CA SER A 2 -22.60 -11.66 8.60
C SER A 2 -22.16 -10.31 9.19
N GLU A 3 -21.33 -10.33 10.21
CA GLU A 3 -20.53 -9.15 10.55
C GLU A 3 -19.61 -8.92 9.35
N MET A 4 -19.97 -7.94 8.55
CA MET A 4 -19.20 -7.47 7.43
C MET A 4 -17.93 -6.90 8.03
N CYS A 5 -16.80 -7.61 7.89
CA CYS A 5 -15.47 -7.08 8.22
C CYS A 5 -15.23 -5.85 7.34
N ILE A 6 -15.60 -4.68 7.88
CA ILE A 6 -15.44 -3.38 7.23
C ILE A 6 -14.03 -2.92 7.57
N ARG A 7 -13.00 -3.49 6.93
CA ARG A 7 -11.64 -2.91 6.97
C ARG A 7 -10.94 -3.14 5.65
N ASP A 8 -10.29 -2.10 5.19
CA ASP A 8 -9.36 -1.98 4.07
C ASP A 8 -9.95 -2.37 2.70
N SER A 9 -9.63 -3.54 2.13
CA SER A 9 -10.05 -3.89 0.76
C SER A 9 -11.56 -3.94 0.57
N CYS A 10 -12.33 -4.39 1.55
CA CYS A 10 -13.80 -4.36 1.45
C CYS A 10 -14.34 -2.94 1.45
N THR A 11 -13.74 -2.03 2.21
CA THR A 11 -14.14 -0.62 2.26
C THR A 11 -13.81 0.09 0.93
N THR A 12 -12.64 -0.17 0.35
CA THR A 12 -12.26 0.42 -0.94
C THR A 12 -13.17 -0.07 -2.08
N LEU A 13 -13.65 -1.31 -2.03
CA LEU A 13 -14.59 -1.85 -3.01
C LEU A 13 -16.01 -1.25 -2.91
N LEU A 14 -16.35 -0.53 -1.84
CA LEU A 14 -17.61 0.27 -1.81
C LEU A 14 -17.57 1.40 -2.86
N ALA A 15 -16.37 1.85 -3.24
CA ALA A 15 -16.17 2.84 -4.30
C ALA A 15 -15.98 2.19 -5.69
N LYS A 16 -16.27 0.89 -5.85
CA LYS A 16 -16.02 0.14 -7.10
C LYS A 16 -16.56 0.86 -8.35
N GLU A 17 -17.77 1.39 -8.29
CA GLU A 17 -18.39 2.09 -9.43
C GLU A 17 -17.58 3.29 -9.96
N PHE A 18 -16.71 3.88 -9.10
CA PHE A 18 -15.88 5.03 -9.45
C PHE A 18 -14.45 4.64 -9.84
N ILE A 19 -13.95 3.50 -9.35
CA ILE A 19 -12.56 3.09 -9.50
C ILE A 19 -12.36 1.92 -10.49
N ASP A 20 -13.43 1.21 -10.87
CA ASP A 20 -13.37 0.09 -11.82
C ASP A 20 -13.32 0.61 -13.26
N ASN A 21 -12.19 1.18 -13.63
CA ASN A 21 -11.95 1.77 -14.95
C ASN A 21 -10.46 1.72 -15.32
N ASP A 22 -10.10 2.25 -16.49
CA ASP A 22 -8.72 2.25 -16.99
C ASP A 22 -7.87 3.43 -16.51
N GLU A 23 -8.41 4.29 -15.63
CA GLU A 23 -7.66 5.41 -15.06
C GLU A 23 -6.75 4.94 -13.92
N PRO A 24 -5.60 5.61 -13.72
CA PRO A 24 -4.74 5.31 -12.56
C PRO A 24 -5.45 5.54 -11.23
N LEU A 25 -5.20 4.64 -10.29
CA LEU A 25 -5.74 4.70 -8.93
C LEU A 25 -4.61 4.90 -7.93
N LEU A 26 -4.72 5.93 -7.09
CA LEU A 26 -3.88 6.11 -5.90
C LEU A 26 -4.72 5.91 -4.65
N MET A 27 -4.25 5.04 -3.77
CA MET A 27 -4.83 4.82 -2.46
C MET A 27 -3.83 5.21 -1.39
N ALA A 28 -4.28 5.91 -0.36
CA ALA A 28 -3.44 6.32 0.76
C ALA A 28 -4.20 6.14 2.08
N ASN A 29 -3.47 5.71 3.12
CA ASN A 29 -3.98 5.74 4.48
C ASN A 29 -4.18 7.20 4.93
N SER A 30 -5.16 7.42 5.81
CA SER A 30 -5.50 8.77 6.31
C SER A 30 -4.94 9.08 7.71
N ASP A 31 -4.25 8.12 8.32
CA ASP A 31 -3.76 8.17 9.70
C ASP A 31 -2.23 8.30 9.79
N GLN A 32 -1.64 8.93 8.79
CA GLN A 32 -0.20 9.16 8.69
C GLN A 32 0.12 10.47 7.99
N PHE A 33 1.27 11.04 8.30
CA PHE A 33 1.88 12.14 7.57
C PHE A 33 3.17 11.62 6.91
N VAL A 34 3.36 11.95 5.64
CA VAL A 34 4.47 11.40 4.84
C VAL A 34 5.18 12.53 4.11
N GLU A 35 6.48 12.62 4.33
CA GLU A 35 7.36 13.54 3.59
C GLU A 35 7.89 12.84 2.34
N TRP A 36 7.33 13.17 1.19
CA TRP A 36 7.70 12.58 -0.09
C TRP A 36 7.48 13.54 -1.26
N ASP A 37 8.24 13.37 -2.33
CA ASP A 37 7.93 14.03 -3.59
C ASP A 37 6.88 13.19 -4.36
N SER A 38 5.62 13.60 -4.21
CA SER A 38 4.49 12.91 -4.87
C SER A 38 4.57 13.02 -6.39
N ASN A 39 5.04 14.16 -6.93
CA ASN A 39 5.16 14.35 -8.36
C ASN A 39 6.23 13.43 -8.96
N GLU A 40 7.43 13.40 -8.36
CA GLU A 40 8.50 12.50 -8.78
C GLU A 40 8.07 11.04 -8.71
N THR A 41 7.45 10.65 -7.60
CA THR A 41 7.02 9.26 -7.38
C THR A 41 5.94 8.81 -8.36
N LEU A 42 4.88 9.61 -8.53
CA LEU A 42 3.79 9.29 -9.44
C LEU A 42 4.26 9.32 -10.91
N TYR A 43 5.18 10.24 -11.24
CA TYR A 43 5.81 10.26 -12.56
C TYR A 43 6.61 8.98 -12.81
N ALA A 44 7.41 8.53 -11.82
CA ALA A 44 8.20 7.31 -11.92
C ALA A 44 7.33 6.07 -12.12
N PHE A 45 6.20 5.95 -11.41
CA PHE A 45 5.26 4.85 -11.59
C PHE A 45 4.52 4.92 -12.94
N SER A 46 4.01 6.10 -13.31
CA SER A 46 3.21 6.27 -14.53
C SER A 46 4.00 6.07 -15.81
N ASN A 47 5.28 6.48 -15.82
CA ASN A 47 6.17 6.36 -16.99
C ASN A 47 7.10 5.16 -16.88
N GLY A 48 7.06 4.42 -15.79
CA GLY A 48 7.77 3.17 -15.60
C GLY A 48 7.12 2.00 -16.33
N ASP A 49 7.83 0.89 -16.34
CA ASP A 49 7.38 -0.37 -16.91
C ASP A 49 6.65 -1.24 -15.86
N CYS A 50 5.81 -0.64 -15.03
CA CYS A 50 5.08 -1.31 -13.96
C CYS A 50 3.56 -1.11 -14.07
N ASP A 51 2.82 -2.05 -13.49
CA ASP A 51 1.37 -2.06 -13.38
C ASP A 51 0.89 -1.60 -12.00
N GLY A 52 1.80 -1.63 -11.02
CA GLY A 52 1.57 -1.19 -9.65
C GLY A 52 2.79 -0.58 -9.01
N GLY A 53 2.58 0.27 -8.01
CA GLY A 53 3.63 0.96 -7.27
C GLY A 53 3.33 1.01 -5.76
N ILE A 54 4.34 0.80 -4.95
CA ILE A 54 4.23 0.81 -3.49
C ILE A 54 5.25 1.82 -2.94
N LEU A 55 4.77 2.78 -2.15
CA LEU A 55 5.66 3.67 -1.42
C LEU A 55 6.16 2.94 -0.16
N THR A 56 7.48 2.93 0.03
CA THR A 56 8.13 2.19 1.13
C THR A 56 9.09 3.08 1.91
N PHE A 57 9.48 2.62 3.08
CA PHE A 57 10.53 3.20 3.90
C PHE A 57 11.30 2.09 4.63
N PRO A 58 12.57 2.30 5.03
CA PRO A 58 13.35 1.30 5.74
C PRO A 58 12.81 1.03 7.15
N ALA A 59 12.34 -0.18 7.43
CA ALA A 59 11.92 -0.60 8.76
C ALA A 59 12.00 -2.12 8.93
N SER A 60 11.88 -2.59 10.18
CA SER A 60 11.92 -4.02 10.52
C SER A 60 10.87 -4.45 11.54
N HIS A 61 10.02 -3.52 12.01
CA HIS A 61 9.04 -3.81 13.05
C HIS A 61 7.81 -4.52 12.47
N PRO A 62 7.30 -5.63 13.05
CA PRO A 62 6.21 -6.45 12.49
C PRO A 62 4.82 -5.77 12.49
N LYS A 63 4.72 -4.50 12.87
CA LYS A 63 3.46 -3.73 12.74
C LYS A 63 3.15 -3.30 11.31
N TRP A 64 4.17 -3.31 10.42
CA TRP A 64 4.06 -2.85 9.05
C TRP A 64 3.79 -3.98 8.05
N SER A 65 3.32 -3.62 6.88
CA SER A 65 3.37 -4.48 5.70
C SER A 65 4.74 -4.34 5.03
N TYR A 66 5.16 -5.33 4.27
CA TYR A 66 6.48 -5.38 3.64
C TYR A 66 6.39 -5.79 2.18
N ALA A 67 7.30 -5.28 1.36
CA ALA A 67 7.49 -5.68 -0.03
C ALA A 67 8.88 -6.29 -0.21
N LYS A 68 8.96 -7.51 -0.73
CA LYS A 68 10.22 -8.18 -1.08
C LYS A 68 10.48 -8.03 -2.56
N LEU A 69 11.71 -7.70 -2.93
CA LEU A 69 12.12 -7.56 -4.31
C LEU A 69 12.76 -8.84 -4.83
N ASP A 70 12.64 -9.06 -6.13
CA ASP A 70 13.44 -10.00 -6.91
C ASP A 70 14.78 -9.39 -7.36
N ASP A 71 15.57 -10.17 -8.12
CA ASP A 71 16.88 -9.74 -8.63
C ASP A 71 16.78 -8.62 -9.68
N ASP A 72 15.62 -8.44 -10.32
CA ASP A 72 15.34 -7.39 -11.33
C ASP A 72 14.79 -6.11 -10.71
N GLY A 73 14.56 -6.10 -9.37
CA GLY A 73 14.07 -4.96 -8.62
C GLY A 73 12.53 -4.78 -8.70
N PHE A 74 11.81 -5.82 -9.10
CA PHE A 74 10.35 -5.87 -8.98
C PHE A 74 9.93 -6.54 -7.69
N VAL A 75 8.74 -6.21 -7.22
CA VAL A 75 8.15 -6.86 -6.04
C VAL A 75 7.80 -8.30 -6.39
N SER A 76 8.39 -9.25 -5.68
CA SER A 76 8.11 -10.68 -5.81
C SER A 76 7.08 -11.19 -4.83
N GLU A 77 6.92 -10.50 -3.69
CA GLU A 77 5.98 -10.86 -2.64
C GLU A 77 5.69 -9.63 -1.76
N VAL A 78 4.46 -9.51 -1.27
CA VAL A 78 4.12 -8.61 -0.17
C VAL A 78 3.55 -9.40 1.00
N ALA A 79 3.80 -8.93 2.22
CA ALA A 79 3.28 -9.57 3.42
C ALA A 79 2.77 -8.53 4.44
N GLU A 80 1.58 -8.77 4.96
CA GLU A 80 0.98 -7.95 6.01
C GLU A 80 1.50 -8.38 7.39
N LYS A 81 1.99 -7.42 8.17
CA LYS A 81 2.48 -7.63 9.55
C LYS A 81 3.55 -8.72 9.71
N LYS A 82 4.36 -8.91 8.67
CA LYS A 82 5.45 -9.88 8.64
C LYS A 82 6.66 -9.30 7.92
N PRO A 83 7.77 -9.03 8.61
CA PRO A 83 8.99 -8.51 8.01
C PRO A 83 9.65 -9.56 7.11
N ILE A 84 9.38 -9.51 5.81
CA ILE A 84 9.99 -10.39 4.79
C ILE A 84 11.14 -9.70 4.06
N SER A 85 11.37 -8.42 4.35
CA SER A 85 12.41 -7.56 3.79
C SER A 85 12.64 -6.36 4.71
N GLU A 86 13.42 -5.37 4.27
CA GLU A 86 13.58 -4.07 4.94
C GLU A 86 12.65 -2.99 4.36
N HIS A 87 11.90 -3.27 3.28
CA HIS A 87 11.01 -2.33 2.60
C HIS A 87 9.60 -2.38 3.21
N ALA A 88 9.40 -1.63 4.30
CA ALA A 88 8.10 -1.49 4.92
C ALA A 88 7.22 -0.55 4.09
N THR A 89 5.93 -0.85 3.97
CA THR A 89 5.02 0.00 3.20
C THR A 89 4.55 1.20 4.03
N VAL A 90 4.46 2.35 3.38
CA VAL A 90 3.95 3.60 3.98
C VAL A 90 2.42 3.62 4.03
N GLY A 91 1.75 2.73 3.28
CA GLY A 91 0.30 2.77 3.12
C GLY A 91 -0.15 3.69 1.98
N VAL A 92 0.75 3.94 1.02
CA VAL A 92 0.45 4.61 -0.25
C VAL A 92 0.70 3.61 -1.37
N TYR A 93 -0.35 3.34 -2.16
CA TYR A 93 -0.38 2.33 -3.20
C TYR A 93 -0.91 2.91 -4.50
N TRP A 94 -0.18 2.71 -5.58
CA TRP A 94 -0.56 3.14 -6.91
C TRP A 94 -0.85 1.93 -7.81
N TRP A 95 -1.89 2.04 -8.62
CA TRP A 95 -2.26 1.07 -9.65
C TRP A 95 -2.36 1.79 -10.99
N LYS A 96 -1.80 1.22 -12.03
CA LYS A 96 -1.87 1.77 -13.38
C LYS A 96 -3.31 1.86 -13.89
N LYS A 97 -4.16 0.95 -13.45
CA LYS A 97 -5.59 0.90 -13.72
C LYS A 97 -6.36 0.55 -12.45
N GLY A 98 -7.38 1.32 -12.15
CA GLY A 98 -8.26 1.01 -11.02
C GLY A 98 -8.98 -0.33 -11.20
N SER A 99 -9.30 -0.71 -12.45
CA SER A 99 -9.90 -2.01 -12.77
C SER A 99 -8.99 -3.20 -12.40
N ASP A 100 -7.66 -3.06 -12.51
CA ASP A 100 -6.74 -4.11 -12.05
C ASP A 100 -6.84 -4.28 -10.51
N TYR A 101 -6.85 -3.18 -9.76
CA TYR A 101 -7.06 -3.26 -8.31
C TYR A 101 -8.36 -3.96 -7.94
N VAL A 102 -9.48 -3.57 -8.57
CA VAL A 102 -10.79 -4.16 -8.30
C VAL A 102 -10.78 -5.66 -8.60
N LYS A 103 -10.26 -6.08 -9.76
CA LYS A 103 -10.11 -7.48 -10.16
C LYS A 103 -9.37 -8.28 -9.09
N TYR A 104 -8.19 -7.82 -8.68
CA TYR A 104 -7.34 -8.56 -7.76
C TYR A 104 -7.84 -8.52 -6.31
N ALA A 105 -8.48 -7.44 -5.90
CA ALA A 105 -9.12 -7.37 -4.58
C ALA A 105 -10.31 -8.35 -4.48
N GLU A 106 -11.17 -8.41 -5.49
CA GLU A 106 -12.27 -9.37 -5.56
C GLU A 106 -11.74 -10.83 -5.59
N GLN A 107 -10.68 -11.10 -6.35
CA GLN A 107 -10.03 -12.40 -6.43
C GLN A 107 -9.47 -12.85 -5.08
N MET A 108 -8.77 -11.95 -4.36
CA MET A 108 -8.27 -12.20 -3.00
C MET A 108 -9.40 -12.51 -2.02
N ILE A 109 -10.53 -11.79 -2.10
CA ILE A 109 -11.71 -12.01 -1.26
C ILE A 109 -12.37 -13.35 -1.59
N GLU A 110 -12.52 -13.70 -2.88
CA GLU A 110 -13.08 -14.96 -3.33
C GLU A 110 -12.24 -16.15 -2.85
N LYS A 111 -10.92 -16.05 -2.94
CA LYS A 111 -9.97 -17.03 -2.39
C LYS A 111 -9.94 -17.04 -0.85
N ASN A 112 -10.62 -16.10 -0.19
CA ASN A 112 -10.64 -15.91 1.27
C ASN A 112 -9.25 -15.77 1.90
N ILE A 113 -8.34 -15.06 1.22
CA ILE A 113 -6.98 -14.80 1.69
C ILE A 113 -7.01 -13.66 2.71
N ARG A 114 -6.82 -13.98 3.98
CA ARG A 114 -6.92 -13.04 5.10
C ARG A 114 -5.62 -13.04 5.92
N THR A 115 -5.33 -11.88 6.51
CA THR A 115 -4.32 -11.75 7.57
C THR A 115 -5.03 -11.34 8.86
N ASN A 116 -4.85 -12.08 9.95
CA ASN A 116 -5.54 -11.86 11.22
C ASN A 116 -7.08 -11.74 11.09
N GLY A 117 -7.67 -12.47 10.13
CA GLY A 117 -9.11 -12.46 9.87
C GLY A 117 -9.61 -11.30 9.01
N GLU A 118 -8.76 -10.39 8.57
CA GLU A 118 -9.10 -9.19 7.80
C GLU A 118 -8.51 -9.22 6.38
N PHE A 119 -9.15 -8.49 5.45
CA PHE A 119 -8.67 -8.28 4.09
C PHE A 119 -7.94 -6.93 4.02
N TYR A 120 -6.63 -6.95 3.97
CA TYR A 120 -5.79 -5.75 3.82
C TYR A 120 -5.54 -5.39 2.36
N VAL A 121 -5.26 -4.11 2.09
CA VAL A 121 -4.98 -3.60 0.73
C VAL A 121 -3.65 -4.12 0.19
N CYS A 122 -2.60 -4.12 1.02
CA CYS A 122 -1.26 -4.50 0.58
C CYS A 122 -1.21 -5.92 -0.03
N PRO A 123 -1.79 -6.98 0.57
CA PRO A 123 -1.77 -8.33 0.00
C PRO A 123 -2.45 -8.48 -1.36
N VAL A 124 -3.26 -7.52 -1.80
CA VAL A 124 -3.88 -7.54 -3.15
C VAL A 124 -2.80 -7.59 -4.25
N PHE A 125 -1.63 -7.01 -4.01
CA PHE A 125 -0.52 -7.08 -4.97
C PHE A 125 -0.02 -8.50 -5.23
N ASN A 126 -0.14 -9.44 -4.28
CA ASN A 126 0.25 -10.83 -4.53
C ASN A 126 -0.60 -11.46 -5.65
N GLU A 127 -1.90 -11.17 -5.69
CA GLU A 127 -2.78 -11.64 -6.76
C GLU A 127 -2.36 -11.09 -8.14
N ALA A 128 -1.92 -9.83 -8.17
CA ALA A 128 -1.42 -9.22 -9.39
C ALA A 128 -0.07 -9.82 -9.82
N ILE A 129 0.83 -10.07 -8.86
CA ILE A 129 2.14 -10.69 -9.11
C ILE A 129 1.97 -12.14 -9.62
N GLU A 130 1.02 -12.90 -9.08
CA GLU A 130 0.66 -14.25 -9.58
C GLU A 130 0.19 -14.21 -11.04
N ASP A 131 -0.36 -13.08 -11.49
CA ASP A 131 -0.85 -12.86 -12.87
C ASP A 131 0.20 -12.11 -13.74
N ASP A 132 1.49 -12.23 -13.40
CA ASP A 132 2.65 -11.66 -14.10
C ASP A 132 2.64 -10.11 -14.20
N LYS A 133 1.88 -9.42 -13.34
CA LYS A 133 1.93 -7.96 -13.23
C LYS A 133 3.22 -7.51 -12.56
N ARG A 134 3.81 -6.44 -13.09
CA ARG A 134 5.04 -5.87 -12.56
C ARG A 134 4.73 -4.79 -11.54
N VAL A 135 5.23 -4.97 -10.33
CA VAL A 135 5.07 -4.02 -9.22
C VAL A 135 6.44 -3.49 -8.81
N ARG A 136 6.56 -2.17 -8.65
CA ARG A 136 7.80 -1.52 -8.20
C ARG A 136 7.59 -0.83 -6.85
N ILE A 137 8.68 -0.58 -6.16
CA ILE A 137 8.68 0.29 -4.99
C ILE A 137 9.32 1.65 -5.32
N LYS A 138 8.94 2.67 -4.55
CA LYS A 138 9.71 3.90 -4.38
C LYS A 138 9.94 4.06 -2.88
N GLU A 139 11.19 4.16 -2.47
CA GLU A 139 11.55 4.28 -1.06
C GLU A 139 11.74 5.74 -0.68
N ILE A 140 11.16 6.15 0.44
CA ILE A 140 11.39 7.43 1.10
C ILE A 140 12.38 7.29 2.24
N ASP A 141 12.88 8.40 2.74
CA ASP A 141 13.74 8.40 3.92
C ASP A 141 13.02 7.83 5.14
N LYS A 142 13.77 7.16 6.01
CA LYS A 142 13.24 6.53 7.23
C LYS A 142 12.49 7.51 8.12
N ASP A 143 12.97 8.74 8.21
CA ASP A 143 12.41 9.79 9.07
C ASP A 143 11.26 10.56 8.40
N GLY A 144 10.94 10.26 7.14
CA GLY A 144 9.83 10.85 6.40
C GLY A 144 8.46 10.24 6.68
N MET A 145 8.37 9.20 7.52
CA MET A 145 7.11 8.50 7.84
C MET A 145 6.69 8.74 9.28
N TRP A 146 5.57 9.44 9.46
CA TRP A 146 4.99 9.77 10.76
C TRP A 146 3.62 9.13 10.94
N CYS A 147 3.45 8.29 11.96
CA CYS A 147 2.12 7.83 12.38
C CYS A 147 1.40 8.95 13.11
N ILE A 148 0.12 9.13 12.83
CA ILE A 148 -0.76 10.09 13.52
C ILE A 148 -2.11 9.46 13.90
N GLY A 149 -2.21 8.13 13.82
CA GLY A 149 -3.45 7.38 14.00
C GLY A 149 -3.85 7.16 15.46
N THR A 150 -2.96 7.38 16.43
CA THR A 150 -3.29 7.35 17.85
C THR A 150 -3.04 8.73 18.49
N PRO A 151 -3.70 9.06 19.63
CA PRO A 151 -3.41 10.30 20.34
C PRO A 151 -1.93 10.44 20.75
N GLU A 152 -1.27 9.34 21.08
CA GLU A 152 0.15 9.30 21.45
C GLU A 152 1.03 9.61 20.23
N ASP A 153 0.76 8.98 19.11
CA ASP A 153 1.50 9.21 17.85
C ASP A 153 1.32 10.66 17.38
N LEU A 154 0.09 11.17 17.41
CA LEU A 154 -0.19 12.56 17.05
C LEU A 154 0.54 13.55 17.96
N ASN A 155 0.52 13.33 19.28
CA ASN A 155 1.23 14.18 20.23
C ASN A 155 2.76 14.10 20.02
N TYR A 156 3.28 12.92 19.67
CA TYR A 156 4.69 12.75 19.33
C TYR A 156 5.04 13.54 18.06
N PHE A 157 4.23 13.44 17.01
CA PHE A 157 4.39 14.20 15.77
C PHE A 157 4.40 15.71 16.02
N LEU A 158 3.35 16.25 16.68
CA LEU A 158 3.22 17.67 16.98
C LEU A 158 4.37 18.24 17.82
N LYS A 159 5.03 17.41 18.62
CA LYS A 159 6.15 17.82 19.45
C LYS A 159 7.50 17.78 18.74
N ASN A 160 7.67 16.90 17.77
CA ASN A 160 8.99 16.58 17.21
C ASN A 160 9.11 16.93 15.72
N TYR A 161 8.00 17.20 15.01
CA TYR A 161 8.04 17.62 13.62
C TYR A 161 8.45 19.10 13.53
N GLU A 162 9.53 19.37 12.80
CA GLU A 162 10.13 20.71 12.67
C GLU A 162 9.82 21.36 11.31
N GLY A 163 9.07 20.70 10.42
CA GLY A 163 8.68 21.22 9.12
C GLY A 163 7.44 22.13 9.18
N ASP A 164 7.14 22.78 8.07
CA ASP A 164 5.91 23.54 7.86
C ASP A 164 4.76 22.57 7.53
N ILE A 165 3.61 22.73 8.20
CA ILE A 165 2.39 21.94 8.00
C ILE A 165 1.39 22.75 7.18
#